data_fd4b108a6c70923826598f0a99a72581
#
_entry.id   fd4b108a6c70923826598f0a99a72581
#
_cell.length_a   1.000
_cell.length_b   1.000
_cell.length_c   1.000
_cell.angle_alpha   90.00
_cell.angle_beta   90.00
_cell.angle_gamma   90.00
#
_symmetry.space_group_name_H-M   'P 1'
#
loop_
_entity.id
_entity.type
_entity.pdbx_description
1 polymer ?
#
loop_
_entity_poly.entity_id
_entity_poly.type
_entity_poly.pdbx_seq_one_letter_code
_entity_poly.pdbx_strand_id
1 'polypeptide(L)'
;MTLGQHITTLRKKKKISQGELGKLVETSGDIIGRYERDEVKPSIEVVIRMADVLEVSLDYLVGKTDMKLDSTTLRRIQEVAKLPEEYKKQVFLVNDALIREFKARKTYAL
;
A
#
# COMPACT_ATOMS: atom_id res chain seq x y z
N MET A 1 -13.85 -2.19 0.30
CA MET A 1 -13.75 -1.67 -1.09
C MET A 1 -13.28 -2.78 -2.03
N THR A 2 -13.83 -2.80 -3.23
CA THR A 2 -13.38 -3.72 -4.28
C THR A 2 -12.04 -3.28 -4.85
N LEU A 3 -11.38 -4.16 -5.60
CA LEU A 3 -10.15 -3.80 -6.33
C LEU A 3 -10.39 -2.60 -7.26
N GLY A 4 -11.49 -2.60 -8.00
CA GLY A 4 -11.83 -1.50 -8.89
C GLY A 4 -11.99 -0.18 -8.16
N GLN A 5 -12.63 -0.19 -7.00
CA GLN A 5 -12.79 1.00 -6.18
C GLN A 5 -11.45 1.50 -5.63
N HIS A 6 -10.56 0.60 -5.22
CA HIS A 6 -9.20 0.96 -4.79
C HIS A 6 -8.42 1.64 -5.93
N ILE A 7 -8.47 1.05 -7.11
CA ILE A 7 -7.81 1.61 -8.30
C ILE A 7 -8.31 3.02 -8.57
N THR A 8 -9.63 3.20 -8.59
CA THR A 8 -10.25 4.50 -8.84
C THR A 8 -9.80 5.54 -7.80
N THR A 9 -9.88 5.20 -6.52
CA THR A 9 -9.54 6.09 -5.42
C THR A 9 -8.06 6.51 -5.49
N LEU A 10 -7.16 5.56 -5.67
CA LEU A 10 -5.73 5.82 -5.72
C LEU A 10 -5.33 6.61 -6.97
N ARG A 11 -5.94 6.28 -8.11
CA ARG A 11 -5.71 7.02 -9.36
C ARG A 11 -6.10 8.49 -9.22
N LYS A 12 -7.27 8.74 -8.65
CA LYS A 12 -7.76 10.12 -8.46
C LYS A 12 -6.89 10.89 -7.46
N LYS A 13 -6.38 10.24 -6.44
CA LYS A 13 -5.44 10.88 -5.50
C LYS A 13 -4.16 11.31 -6.19
N LYS A 14 -3.69 10.54 -7.16
CA LYS A 14 -2.52 10.89 -7.96
C LYS A 14 -2.84 11.89 -9.07
N LYS A 15 -4.10 12.23 -9.26
CA LYS A 15 -4.56 13.19 -10.27
C LYS A 15 -4.16 12.77 -11.69
N ILE A 16 -4.24 11.49 -11.98
CA ILE A 16 -4.01 10.97 -13.34
C ILE A 16 -5.31 10.40 -13.91
N SER A 17 -5.43 10.46 -15.23
CA SER A 17 -6.59 9.95 -15.95
C SER A 17 -6.53 8.43 -16.11
N GLN A 18 -7.65 7.82 -16.48
CA GLN A 18 -7.68 6.40 -16.85
C GLN A 18 -6.70 6.11 -18.00
N GLY A 19 -6.64 6.99 -19.00
CA GLY A 19 -5.72 6.85 -20.12
C GLY A 19 -4.26 6.92 -19.68
N GLU A 20 -3.93 7.84 -18.79
CA GLU A 20 -2.56 7.97 -18.24
C GLU A 20 -2.16 6.74 -17.46
N LEU A 21 -3.04 6.23 -16.57
CA LEU A 21 -2.77 5.01 -15.83
C LEU A 21 -2.60 3.84 -16.78
N GLY A 22 -3.48 3.72 -17.77
CA GLY A 22 -3.40 2.65 -18.77
C GLY A 22 -2.04 2.62 -19.46
N LYS A 23 -1.55 3.78 -19.86
CA LYS A 23 -0.24 3.93 -20.50
C LYS A 23 0.89 3.47 -19.58
N LEU A 24 0.82 3.86 -18.29
CA LEU A 24 1.87 3.51 -17.32
C LEU A 24 1.92 2.02 -17.00
N VAL A 25 0.78 1.32 -17.08
CA VAL A 25 0.71 -0.12 -16.80
C VAL A 25 0.59 -0.96 -18.08
N GLU A 26 0.87 -0.34 -19.23
CA GLU A 26 0.93 -0.99 -20.54
C GLU A 26 -0.41 -1.56 -21.01
N THR A 27 -1.49 -0.81 -20.78
CA THR A 27 -2.81 -1.13 -21.31
C THR A 27 -3.51 0.16 -21.78
N SER A 28 -4.83 0.15 -21.93
CA SER A 28 -5.59 1.31 -22.40
C SER A 28 -6.46 1.89 -21.30
N GLY A 29 -6.90 3.14 -21.49
CA GLY A 29 -7.85 3.78 -20.59
C GLY A 29 -9.19 3.05 -20.52
N ASP A 30 -9.65 2.48 -21.66
CA ASP A 30 -10.88 1.69 -21.69
C ASP A 30 -10.80 0.47 -20.79
N ILE A 31 -9.66 -0.22 -20.81
CA ILE A 31 -9.42 -1.39 -19.97
C ILE A 31 -9.36 -0.96 -18.50
N ILE A 32 -8.66 0.15 -18.19
CA ILE A 32 -8.65 0.68 -16.81
C ILE A 32 -10.08 0.96 -16.33
N GLY A 33 -10.91 1.56 -17.17
CA GLY A 33 -12.31 1.81 -16.85
C GLY A 33 -13.08 0.53 -16.51
N ARG A 34 -12.82 -0.55 -17.23
CA ARG A 34 -13.44 -1.85 -16.95
C ARG A 34 -12.96 -2.44 -15.64
N TYR A 35 -11.67 -2.30 -15.34
CA TYR A 35 -11.12 -2.72 -14.02
C TYR A 35 -11.78 -1.94 -12.90
N GLU A 36 -11.92 -0.62 -13.07
CA GLU A 36 -12.50 0.26 -12.05
C GLU A 36 -13.97 -0.06 -11.78
N ARG A 37 -14.70 -0.52 -12.78
CA ARG A 37 -16.10 -0.94 -12.64
C ARG A 37 -16.26 -2.41 -12.23
N ASP A 38 -15.15 -3.10 -12.00
CA ASP A 38 -15.13 -4.52 -11.65
C ASP A 38 -15.76 -5.43 -12.74
N GLU A 39 -15.77 -4.97 -13.99
CA GLU A 39 -16.27 -5.75 -15.12
C GLU A 39 -15.29 -6.82 -15.57
N VAL A 40 -13.99 -6.53 -15.42
CA VAL A 40 -12.90 -7.44 -15.80
C VAL A 40 -11.86 -7.39 -14.69
N LYS A 41 -11.24 -8.52 -14.40
CA LYS A 41 -10.14 -8.57 -13.42
C LYS A 41 -8.79 -8.44 -14.14
N PRO A 42 -7.89 -7.56 -13.66
CA PRO A 42 -6.57 -7.47 -14.27
C PRO A 42 -5.73 -8.72 -13.98
N SER A 43 -4.79 -8.99 -14.87
CA SER A 43 -3.80 -10.06 -14.63
C SER A 43 -2.92 -9.68 -13.43
N ILE A 44 -2.23 -10.67 -12.87
CA ILE A 44 -1.32 -10.42 -11.74
C ILE A 44 -0.20 -9.46 -12.14
N GLU A 45 0.31 -9.54 -13.36
CA GLU A 45 1.34 -8.63 -13.86
C GLU A 45 0.88 -7.19 -13.88
N VAL A 46 -0.35 -6.96 -14.32
CA VAL A 46 -0.95 -5.62 -14.37
C VAL A 46 -1.18 -5.08 -12.96
N VAL A 47 -1.66 -5.91 -12.05
CA VAL A 47 -1.88 -5.52 -10.65
C VAL A 47 -0.56 -5.11 -9.99
N ILE A 48 0.52 -5.85 -10.23
CA ILE A 48 1.84 -5.51 -9.71
C ILE A 48 2.31 -4.15 -10.24
N ARG A 49 2.16 -3.90 -11.54
CA ARG A 49 2.50 -2.60 -12.15
C ARG A 49 1.66 -1.47 -11.57
N MET A 50 0.37 -1.71 -11.35
CA MET A 50 -0.52 -0.74 -10.72
C MET A 50 -0.07 -0.38 -9.31
N ALA A 51 0.29 -1.38 -8.51
CA ALA A 51 0.77 -1.15 -7.15
C ALA A 51 2.02 -0.26 -7.17
N ASP A 52 2.96 -0.53 -8.09
CA ASP A 52 4.16 0.27 -8.25
C ASP A 52 3.86 1.71 -8.66
N VAL A 53 3.02 1.89 -9.67
CA VAL A 53 2.64 3.22 -10.19
C VAL A 53 1.86 4.01 -9.15
N LEU A 54 0.95 3.34 -8.44
CA LEU A 54 0.12 3.99 -7.42
C LEU A 54 0.83 4.11 -6.07
N GLU A 55 2.05 3.58 -5.97
CA GLU A 55 2.91 3.68 -4.78
C GLU A 55 2.25 3.08 -3.53
N VAL A 56 1.64 1.94 -3.68
CA VAL A 56 1.05 1.16 -2.60
C VAL A 56 1.55 -0.28 -2.66
N SER A 57 1.41 -1.01 -1.55
CA SER A 57 1.72 -2.44 -1.55
C SER A 57 0.67 -3.21 -2.35
N LEU A 58 1.05 -4.37 -2.86
CA LEU A 58 0.11 -5.26 -3.51
C LEU A 58 -1.03 -5.65 -2.56
N ASP A 59 -0.69 -5.96 -1.31
CA ASP A 59 -1.67 -6.33 -0.29
C ASP A 59 -2.70 -5.23 -0.06
N TYR A 60 -2.27 -3.97 -0.02
CA TYR A 60 -3.19 -2.84 0.11
C TYR A 60 -4.09 -2.73 -1.11
N LEU A 61 -3.52 -2.83 -2.31
CA LEU A 61 -4.28 -2.67 -3.56
C LEU A 61 -5.38 -3.73 -3.68
N VAL A 62 -5.07 -4.99 -3.34
CA VAL A 62 -6.05 -6.08 -3.44
C VAL A 62 -6.94 -6.22 -2.21
N GLY A 63 -6.76 -5.38 -1.19
CA GLY A 63 -7.63 -5.34 -0.03
C GLY A 63 -7.31 -6.32 1.08
N LYS A 64 -6.10 -6.89 1.10
CA LYS A 64 -5.67 -7.79 2.18
C LYS A 64 -5.28 -7.05 3.45
N THR A 65 -4.99 -5.76 3.36
CA THR A 65 -4.64 -4.93 4.51
C THR A 65 -5.18 -3.53 4.31
N ASP A 66 -5.52 -2.86 5.41
CA ASP A 66 -5.90 -1.44 5.42
C ASP A 66 -4.67 -0.54 5.52
N MET A 67 -3.50 -1.13 5.77
CA MET A 67 -2.30 -0.37 6.05
C MET A 67 -1.67 0.16 4.76
N LYS A 68 -1.69 1.48 4.60
CA LYS A 68 -1.00 2.17 3.53
C LYS A 68 0.33 2.68 4.05
N LEU A 69 1.43 2.02 3.66
CA LEU A 69 2.76 2.43 4.06
C LEU A 69 3.34 3.44 3.06
N ASP A 70 3.87 4.54 3.57
CA ASP A 70 4.65 5.44 2.74
C ASP A 70 6.03 4.83 2.45
N SER A 71 6.70 5.34 1.42
CA SER A 71 7.99 4.78 0.97
C SER A 71 9.09 4.89 2.03
N THR A 72 9.07 5.93 2.85
CA THR A 72 10.05 6.12 3.91
C THR A 72 9.89 5.09 5.00
N THR A 73 8.65 4.88 5.46
CA THR A 73 8.34 3.88 6.50
C THR A 73 8.66 2.48 5.99
N LEU A 74 8.26 2.17 4.75
CA LEU A 74 8.55 0.87 4.14
C LEU A 74 10.05 0.60 4.09
N ARG A 75 10.85 1.59 3.69
CA ARG A 75 12.31 1.44 3.63
C ARG A 75 12.90 1.15 5.00
N ARG A 76 12.42 1.83 6.04
CA ARG A 76 12.87 1.58 7.41
C ARG A 76 12.56 0.16 7.86
N ILE A 77 11.37 -0.32 7.56
CA ILE A 77 10.97 -1.71 7.88
C ILE A 77 11.87 -2.69 7.14
N GLN A 78 12.16 -2.44 5.87
CA GLN A 78 13.03 -3.31 5.07
C GLN A 78 14.46 -3.33 5.63
N GLU A 79 14.97 -2.21 6.10
CA GLU A 79 16.29 -2.13 6.72
C GLU A 79 16.33 -2.95 8.02
N VAL A 80 15.29 -2.84 8.86
CA VAL A 80 15.19 -3.65 10.08
C VAL A 80 15.13 -5.14 9.74
N ALA A 81 14.36 -5.50 8.72
CA ALA A 81 14.21 -6.90 8.30
C ALA A 81 15.53 -7.56 7.89
N LYS A 82 16.52 -6.77 7.45
CA LYS A 82 17.84 -7.25 7.04
C LYS A 82 18.85 -7.35 8.18
N LEU A 83 18.53 -6.86 9.36
CA LEU A 83 19.43 -6.92 10.49
C LEU A 83 19.60 -8.35 11.00
N PRO A 84 20.76 -8.69 11.61
CA PRO A 84 20.91 -9.94 12.35
C PRO A 84 19.84 -10.06 13.44
N GLU A 85 19.46 -11.30 13.78
CA GLU A 85 18.37 -11.55 14.73
C GLU A 85 18.52 -10.85 16.07
N GLU A 86 19.74 -10.79 16.62
CA GLU A 86 19.98 -10.13 17.91
C GLU A 86 19.66 -8.63 17.86
N TYR A 87 19.96 -7.98 16.73
CA TYR A 87 19.64 -6.57 16.54
C TYR A 87 18.16 -6.35 16.30
N LYS A 88 17.52 -7.23 15.52
CA LYS A 88 16.07 -7.19 15.32
C LYS A 88 15.32 -7.25 16.64
N LYS A 89 15.72 -8.17 17.52
CA LYS A 89 15.11 -8.31 18.85
C LYS A 89 15.18 -7.01 19.65
N GLN A 90 16.32 -6.32 19.60
CA GLN A 90 16.50 -5.06 20.29
C GLN A 90 15.62 -3.97 19.70
N VAL A 91 15.55 -3.86 18.37
CA VAL A 91 14.69 -2.89 17.69
C VAL A 91 13.23 -3.10 18.07
N PHE A 92 12.76 -4.35 18.00
CA PHE A 92 11.37 -4.66 18.32
C PHE A 92 11.06 -4.48 19.80
N LEU A 93 12.01 -4.74 20.68
CA LEU A 93 11.84 -4.50 22.11
C LEU A 93 11.55 -3.02 22.36
N VAL A 94 12.35 -2.13 21.78
CA VAL A 94 12.16 -0.68 21.91
C VAL A 94 10.87 -0.24 21.23
N ASN A 95 10.61 -0.74 20.02
CA ASN A 95 9.40 -0.45 19.25
C ASN A 95 8.16 -0.80 20.06
N ASP A 96 8.11 -2.00 20.63
CA ASP A 96 6.95 -2.48 21.38
C ASP A 96 6.76 -1.67 22.68
N ALA A 97 7.86 -1.31 23.33
CA ALA A 97 7.80 -0.49 24.55
C ALA A 97 7.23 0.90 24.26
N LEU A 98 7.67 1.53 23.16
CA LEU A 98 7.16 2.85 22.77
C LEU A 98 5.69 2.81 22.38
N ILE A 99 5.26 1.76 21.69
CA ILE A 99 3.86 1.60 21.34
C ILE A 99 3.01 1.43 22.60
N ARG A 100 3.45 0.60 23.56
CA ARG A 100 2.73 0.42 24.82
C ARG A 100 2.64 1.74 25.60
N GLU A 101 3.72 2.48 25.66
CA GLU A 101 3.72 3.79 26.33
C GLU A 101 2.75 4.75 25.70
N PHE A 102 2.75 4.85 24.38
CA PHE A 102 1.82 5.71 23.65
C PHE A 102 0.36 5.32 23.94
N LYS A 103 0.03 4.03 23.89
CA LYS A 103 -1.31 3.54 24.18
C LYS A 103 -1.74 3.86 25.60
N ALA A 104 -0.82 3.71 26.57
CA ALA A 104 -1.10 4.04 27.97
C ALA A 104 -1.37 5.53 28.16
N ARG A 105 -0.58 6.39 27.54
CA ARG A 105 -0.79 7.85 27.61
C ARG A 105 -2.13 8.24 26.99
N LYS A 106 -2.49 7.64 25.86
CA LYS A 106 -3.76 7.90 25.20
C LYS A 106 -4.93 7.51 26.09
N THR A 107 -4.81 6.43 26.84
CA THR A 107 -5.83 5.97 27.77
C THR A 107 -6.02 6.94 28.94
N TYR A 108 -4.94 7.53 29.44
CA TYR A 108 -4.96 8.43 30.60
C TYR A 108 -5.04 9.91 30.25
N ALA A 109 -4.99 10.27 28.98
CA ALA A 109 -4.98 11.66 28.50
C ALA A 109 -6.41 12.19 28.28
N LEU A 110 -7.30 11.92 29.20
CA LEU A 110 -8.68 12.41 29.13
C LEU A 110 -8.80 13.81 29.79
#